data_e38f863e645e7e6ce449fb361c63a096
#
_entry.id   e38f863e645e7e6ce449fb361c63a096
#
_cell.length_a   1.000
_cell.length_b   1.000
_cell.length_c   1.000
_cell.angle_alpha   90.00
_cell.angle_beta   90.00
_cell.angle_gamma   90.00
#
_symmetry.space_group_name_H-M   'P 1'
#
loop_
_entity.id
_entity.type
_entity.pdbx_description
1 polymer ?
#
loop_
_entity_poly.entity_id
_entity_poly.type
_entity_poly.pdbx_seq_one_letter_code
_entity_poly.pdbx_strand_id
1 'polypeptide(L)'
;MQASPLSDRQLLVSKIENGIVIDHIPAGKAFLVLRLLRLDPAARVLIALNVDSGRLGTKDLIKIEGTYLTSKEIDLIALVAPDATLNVISDWRVKEKRRIELPDQVEGIFKCPNPLCPTNSKYAPERTRFTVEAGDGIEATKLHCAYCGSILYYGAVLDYINSDAFTLEGGGLVSKEKIEEVFLDLLIQKGALRLPPSADEPFILKSGRPSPYFINLGALTDGESLARLKWAFASYIALLLEQGAIRDFDFVFGPSYKGISLATLACEGLNELYGMDKRYMYDRKEEKAYGDLSADRVIVGAGYFKPGQSILVVDDTITTGTTKVETLEKLDLLGDHEVVGLVIAVDRQERMGGVDDIAERSAVEYLEEELGLKVFSIQNIKTIYGLIKDSLDEDIRRLWVDYYRRYGTVTLE
;
A
#
# COMPACT_ATOMS: atom_id res chain seq x y z
N MET A 1 -53.37 34.85 -7.29
CA MET A 1 -51.97 34.70 -6.89
C MET A 1 -51.23 34.02 -8.02
N GLN A 2 -50.48 34.80 -8.77
CA GLN A 2 -49.73 34.33 -9.94
C GLN A 2 -48.47 33.60 -9.49
N ALA A 3 -48.28 32.38 -10.02
CA ALA A 3 -47.06 31.65 -9.86
C ALA A 3 -45.91 32.36 -10.58
N SER A 4 -44.86 32.72 -9.89
CA SER A 4 -43.63 33.29 -10.41
C SER A 4 -42.89 32.30 -11.29
N PRO A 5 -42.34 32.68 -12.44
CA PRO A 5 -41.69 31.76 -13.35
C PRO A 5 -40.36 31.26 -12.80
N LEU A 6 -40.10 29.99 -12.98
CA LEU A 6 -38.87 29.22 -12.72
C LEU A 6 -37.73 29.67 -13.65
N SER A 7 -37.28 30.92 -13.57
CA SER A 7 -36.21 31.47 -14.47
C SER A 7 -34.84 31.73 -13.80
N ASP A 8 -34.65 31.36 -12.54
CA ASP A 8 -33.36 31.56 -11.86
C ASP A 8 -32.82 30.26 -11.20
N ARG A 9 -32.79 29.18 -11.95
CA ARG A 9 -31.85 28.10 -11.62
C ARG A 9 -30.44 28.57 -12.00
N GLN A 10 -29.73 29.24 -11.10
CA GLN A 10 -28.31 29.48 -11.21
C GLN A 10 -27.61 28.14 -11.47
N LEU A 11 -26.71 28.13 -12.47
CA LEU A 11 -25.84 27.00 -12.71
C LEU A 11 -25.07 26.72 -11.39
N LEU A 12 -25.39 25.61 -10.74
CA LEU A 12 -24.75 25.14 -9.50
C LEU A 12 -23.23 24.95 -9.65
N VAL A 13 -22.70 25.06 -10.87
CA VAL A 13 -21.32 24.68 -11.19
C VAL A 13 -20.70 25.75 -12.11
N SER A 14 -19.60 26.37 -11.68
CA SER A 14 -18.87 27.37 -12.45
C SER A 14 -18.37 26.84 -13.80
N LYS A 15 -18.23 27.71 -14.81
CA LYS A 15 -17.56 27.36 -16.08
C LYS A 15 -16.05 27.24 -15.84
N ILE A 16 -15.37 26.47 -16.68
CA ILE A 16 -13.90 26.40 -16.76
C ILE A 16 -13.44 26.99 -18.08
N GLU A 17 -12.27 27.61 -18.09
CA GLU A 17 -11.69 28.24 -19.28
C GLU A 17 -11.13 27.20 -20.24
N ASN A 18 -10.27 26.33 -19.76
CA ASN A 18 -9.62 25.25 -20.49
C ASN A 18 -9.64 23.97 -19.66
N GLY A 19 -9.80 22.81 -20.31
CA GLY A 19 -9.80 21.52 -19.65
C GLY A 19 -10.91 20.60 -20.13
N ILE A 20 -11.39 19.74 -19.25
CA ILE A 20 -12.42 18.74 -19.57
C ILE A 20 -13.60 18.78 -18.60
N VAL A 21 -14.75 18.35 -19.11
CA VAL A 21 -15.94 18.05 -18.31
C VAL A 21 -16.44 16.66 -18.66
N ILE A 22 -16.45 15.78 -17.66
CA ILE A 22 -17.02 14.43 -17.77
C ILE A 22 -18.43 14.53 -17.16
N ASP A 23 -19.44 14.42 -18.01
CA ASP A 23 -20.84 14.56 -17.64
C ASP A 23 -21.59 13.24 -17.82
N HIS A 24 -22.74 13.09 -17.17
CA HIS A 24 -23.54 11.87 -17.20
C HIS A 24 -22.82 10.62 -16.64
N ILE A 25 -21.96 10.83 -15.65
CA ILE A 25 -21.43 9.75 -14.85
C ILE A 25 -22.59 9.18 -14.01
N PRO A 26 -22.79 7.86 -13.93
CA PRO A 26 -23.79 7.27 -13.04
C PRO A 26 -23.57 7.74 -11.59
N ALA A 27 -24.66 8.05 -10.88
CA ALA A 27 -24.60 8.56 -9.51
C ALA A 27 -23.77 7.63 -8.59
N GLY A 28 -22.87 8.22 -7.80
CA GLY A 28 -21.95 7.52 -6.91
C GLY A 28 -20.66 6.99 -7.57
N LYS A 29 -20.44 7.23 -8.87
CA LYS A 29 -19.26 6.75 -9.60
C LYS A 29 -18.17 7.82 -9.83
N ALA A 30 -18.42 9.09 -9.50
CA ALA A 30 -17.46 10.17 -9.74
C ALA A 30 -16.11 9.93 -9.07
N PHE A 31 -16.07 9.47 -7.82
CA PHE A 31 -14.80 9.20 -7.13
C PHE A 31 -14.03 8.05 -7.76
N LEU A 32 -14.72 7.04 -8.29
CA LEU A 32 -14.09 5.95 -9.01
C LEU A 32 -13.43 6.44 -10.31
N VAL A 33 -14.14 7.32 -11.05
CA VAL A 33 -13.59 7.97 -12.26
C VAL A 33 -12.37 8.83 -11.92
N LEU A 34 -12.41 9.60 -10.84
CA LEU A 34 -11.25 10.39 -10.41
C LEU A 34 -10.04 9.53 -10.04
N ARG A 35 -10.28 8.40 -9.37
CA ARG A 35 -9.22 7.45 -9.02
C ARG A 35 -8.51 6.90 -10.27
N LEU A 36 -9.24 6.70 -11.37
CA LEU A 36 -8.66 6.26 -12.64
C LEU A 36 -7.77 7.32 -13.29
N LEU A 37 -8.05 8.59 -13.10
CA LEU A 37 -7.41 9.69 -13.83
C LEU A 37 -6.07 10.15 -13.25
N ARG A 38 -5.67 9.72 -12.04
CA ARG A 38 -4.39 10.09 -11.40
C ARG A 38 -3.99 11.54 -11.63
N LEU A 39 -4.87 12.43 -11.23
CA LEU A 39 -4.66 13.86 -11.42
C LEU A 39 -3.46 14.35 -10.62
N ASP A 40 -2.76 15.34 -11.17
CA ASP A 40 -1.78 16.09 -10.42
C ASP A 40 -2.43 16.62 -9.12
N PRO A 41 -1.78 16.49 -7.95
CA PRO A 41 -2.30 17.05 -6.68
C PRO A 41 -2.63 18.53 -6.75
N ALA A 42 -1.98 19.30 -7.66
CA ALA A 42 -2.26 20.71 -7.90
C ALA A 42 -3.44 20.94 -8.87
N ALA A 43 -4.00 19.88 -9.49
CA ALA A 43 -5.10 20.02 -10.45
C ALA A 43 -6.36 20.60 -9.79
N ARG A 44 -6.96 21.59 -10.43
CA ARG A 44 -8.24 22.14 -9.97
C ARG A 44 -9.38 21.26 -10.45
N VAL A 45 -10.04 20.61 -9.51
CA VAL A 45 -11.15 19.70 -9.77
C VAL A 45 -12.42 20.20 -9.10
N LEU A 46 -13.52 20.17 -9.84
CA LEU A 46 -14.84 20.40 -9.31
C LEU A 46 -15.69 19.16 -9.55
N ILE A 47 -16.32 18.66 -8.50
CA ILE A 47 -17.16 17.49 -8.51
C ILE A 47 -18.57 17.91 -8.10
N ALA A 48 -19.57 17.49 -8.85
CA ALA A 48 -20.96 17.61 -8.46
C ALA A 48 -21.59 16.21 -8.42
N LEU A 49 -22.13 15.86 -7.28
CA LEU A 49 -22.73 14.54 -7.04
C LEU A 49 -24.25 14.64 -7.00
N ASN A 50 -24.93 13.59 -7.50
CA ASN A 50 -26.38 13.44 -7.45
C ASN A 50 -27.14 14.65 -8.04
N VAL A 51 -26.63 15.20 -9.13
CA VAL A 51 -27.27 16.32 -9.83
C VAL A 51 -28.45 15.78 -10.66
N ASP A 52 -29.55 16.51 -10.69
CA ASP A 52 -30.71 16.15 -11.52
C ASP A 52 -30.33 15.95 -12.99
N SER A 53 -30.78 14.87 -13.58
CA SER A 53 -30.52 14.51 -14.96
C SER A 53 -31.80 14.03 -15.67
N GLY A 54 -32.15 14.70 -16.73
CA GLY A 54 -33.30 14.27 -17.56
C GLY A 54 -33.12 12.89 -18.21
N ARG A 55 -31.85 12.39 -18.31
CA ARG A 55 -31.51 11.10 -18.93
C ARG A 55 -31.34 9.97 -17.90
N LEU A 56 -30.75 10.25 -16.74
CA LEU A 56 -30.36 9.25 -15.74
C LEU A 56 -31.14 9.38 -14.42
N GLY A 57 -32.11 10.31 -14.32
CA GLY A 57 -32.71 10.70 -13.04
C GLY A 57 -31.73 11.53 -12.22
N THR A 58 -30.64 10.93 -11.75
CA THR A 58 -29.50 11.60 -11.11
C THR A 58 -28.20 11.20 -11.79
N LYS A 59 -27.22 12.10 -11.75
CA LYS A 59 -25.88 11.90 -12.32
C LYS A 59 -24.84 12.58 -11.49
N ASP A 60 -23.59 12.13 -11.65
CA ASP A 60 -22.43 12.86 -11.21
C ASP A 60 -21.77 13.61 -12.39
N LEU A 61 -20.97 14.63 -12.06
CA LEU A 61 -20.23 15.43 -13.01
C LEU A 61 -18.86 15.81 -12.44
N ILE A 62 -17.84 15.75 -13.28
CA ILE A 62 -16.46 16.15 -12.92
C ILE A 62 -15.99 17.20 -13.92
N LYS A 63 -15.37 18.26 -13.42
CA LYS A 63 -14.64 19.26 -14.22
C LYS A 63 -13.20 19.31 -13.77
N ILE A 64 -12.27 19.33 -14.72
CA ILE A 64 -10.83 19.35 -14.45
C ILE A 64 -10.23 20.43 -15.31
N GLU A 65 -9.63 21.45 -14.67
CA GLU A 65 -8.96 22.54 -15.38
C GLU A 65 -7.57 22.11 -15.88
N GLY A 66 -7.20 22.57 -17.07
CA GLY A 66 -5.85 22.40 -17.63
C GLY A 66 -5.46 20.98 -18.01
N THR A 67 -6.41 20.01 -17.95
CA THR A 67 -6.14 18.60 -18.18
C THR A 67 -6.84 18.12 -19.44
N TYR A 68 -6.17 17.20 -20.17
CA TYR A 68 -6.72 16.48 -21.32
C TYR A 68 -6.48 14.98 -21.13
N LEU A 69 -7.41 14.15 -21.58
CA LEU A 69 -7.35 12.70 -21.42
C LEU A 69 -6.67 12.02 -22.61
N THR A 70 -5.87 11.02 -22.30
CA THR A 70 -5.37 10.06 -23.28
C THR A 70 -6.45 9.04 -23.67
N SER A 71 -6.29 8.35 -24.79
CA SER A 71 -7.22 7.29 -25.20
C SER A 71 -7.35 6.21 -24.14
N LYS A 72 -6.26 5.81 -23.47
CA LYS A 72 -6.28 4.82 -22.39
C LYS A 72 -7.12 5.27 -21.19
N GLU A 73 -7.02 6.52 -20.79
CA GLU A 73 -7.83 7.05 -19.68
C GLU A 73 -9.31 7.07 -20.03
N ILE A 74 -9.65 7.33 -21.29
CA ILE A 74 -11.02 7.29 -21.76
C ILE A 74 -11.57 5.86 -21.76
N ASP A 75 -10.76 4.88 -22.21
CA ASP A 75 -11.11 3.45 -22.18
C ASP A 75 -11.35 2.98 -20.73
N LEU A 76 -10.54 3.47 -19.78
CA LEU A 76 -10.73 3.20 -18.35
C LEU A 76 -12.04 3.81 -17.81
N ILE A 77 -12.33 5.06 -18.17
CA ILE A 77 -13.60 5.71 -17.77
C ILE A 77 -14.77 4.92 -18.33
N ALA A 78 -14.67 4.41 -19.57
CA ALA A 78 -15.70 3.60 -20.20
C ALA A 78 -16.07 2.33 -19.41
N LEU A 79 -15.08 1.73 -18.72
CA LEU A 79 -15.30 0.57 -17.85
C LEU A 79 -16.05 0.89 -16.56
N VAL A 80 -16.15 2.15 -16.17
CA VAL A 80 -16.83 2.60 -14.93
C VAL A 80 -18.10 3.36 -15.22
N ALA A 81 -18.06 4.20 -16.25
CA ALA A 81 -19.12 5.10 -16.64
C ALA A 81 -19.33 5.06 -18.17
N PRO A 82 -19.75 3.91 -18.74
CA PRO A 82 -20.12 3.85 -20.13
C PRO A 82 -21.27 4.82 -20.35
N ASP A 83 -21.32 5.41 -21.55
CA ASP A 83 -22.29 6.43 -21.90
C ASP A 83 -22.10 7.81 -21.23
N ALA A 84 -21.10 7.99 -20.38
CA ALA A 84 -20.71 9.33 -19.95
C ALA A 84 -20.35 10.21 -21.16
N THR A 85 -20.41 11.51 -20.97
CA THR A 85 -20.13 12.47 -22.05
C THR A 85 -18.85 13.24 -21.69
N LEU A 86 -17.84 13.14 -22.53
CA LEU A 86 -16.62 13.94 -22.43
C LEU A 86 -16.79 15.21 -23.26
N ASN A 87 -16.65 16.37 -22.60
CA ASN A 87 -16.59 17.67 -23.25
C ASN A 87 -15.20 18.26 -23.07
N VAL A 88 -14.55 18.60 -24.14
CA VAL A 88 -13.27 19.33 -24.15
C VAL A 88 -13.59 20.82 -24.21
N ILE A 89 -13.11 21.58 -23.24
CA ILE A 89 -13.32 23.01 -23.11
C ILE A 89 -12.04 23.76 -23.51
N SER A 90 -12.19 24.77 -24.33
CA SER A 90 -11.14 25.73 -24.66
C SER A 90 -11.76 27.10 -24.87
N ASP A 91 -11.14 28.14 -24.31
CA ASP A 91 -11.61 29.51 -24.35
C ASP A 91 -13.08 29.65 -23.92
N TRP A 92 -13.45 29.01 -22.80
CA TRP A 92 -14.79 29.00 -22.21
C TRP A 92 -15.88 28.36 -23.08
N ARG A 93 -15.48 27.67 -24.18
CA ARG A 93 -16.41 27.03 -25.13
C ARG A 93 -16.14 25.54 -25.24
N VAL A 94 -17.18 24.79 -25.48
CA VAL A 94 -17.08 23.36 -25.81
C VAL A 94 -16.50 23.26 -27.23
N LYS A 95 -15.29 22.77 -27.35
CA LYS A 95 -14.58 22.51 -28.63
C LYS A 95 -14.98 21.14 -29.20
N GLU A 96 -15.06 20.16 -28.31
CA GLU A 96 -15.40 18.79 -28.67
C GLU A 96 -16.38 18.22 -27.66
N LYS A 97 -17.34 17.46 -28.14
CA LYS A 97 -18.28 16.70 -27.31
C LYS A 97 -18.42 15.30 -27.88
N ARG A 98 -18.07 14.28 -27.09
CA ARG A 98 -18.22 12.89 -27.49
C ARG A 98 -18.81 12.04 -26.37
N ARG A 99 -19.50 10.98 -26.73
CA ARG A 99 -19.93 9.94 -25.82
C ARG A 99 -18.76 9.00 -25.55
N ILE A 100 -18.61 8.55 -24.32
CA ILE A 100 -17.66 7.53 -23.95
C ILE A 100 -18.32 6.18 -24.19
N GLU A 101 -17.68 5.34 -24.98
CA GLU A 101 -18.20 4.01 -25.36
C GLU A 101 -17.23 2.95 -24.88
N LEU A 102 -17.74 1.75 -24.53
CA LEU A 102 -16.92 0.61 -24.18
C LEU A 102 -15.99 0.27 -25.35
N PRO A 103 -14.68 0.14 -25.12
CA PRO A 103 -13.78 -0.26 -26.18
C PRO A 103 -13.94 -1.75 -26.50
N ASP A 104 -13.63 -2.15 -27.73
CA ASP A 104 -13.62 -3.57 -28.10
C ASP A 104 -12.52 -4.35 -27.39
N GLN A 105 -11.43 -3.67 -27.01
CA GLN A 105 -10.28 -4.27 -26.36
C GLN A 105 -9.68 -3.34 -25.30
N VAL A 106 -9.14 -3.94 -24.25
CA VAL A 106 -8.39 -3.25 -23.19
C VAL A 106 -6.99 -3.89 -23.09
N GLU A 107 -5.93 -3.05 -23.13
CA GLU A 107 -4.56 -3.54 -23.16
C GLU A 107 -3.70 -2.94 -22.05
N GLY A 108 -2.94 -3.79 -21.34
CA GLY A 108 -1.96 -3.39 -20.33
C GLY A 108 -2.56 -2.71 -19.10
N ILE A 109 -3.82 -3.02 -18.75
CA ILE A 109 -4.52 -2.41 -17.61
C ILE A 109 -4.72 -3.43 -16.48
N PHE A 110 -5.16 -4.63 -16.83
CA PHE A 110 -5.48 -5.69 -15.87
C PHE A 110 -4.52 -6.87 -16.03
N LYS A 111 -4.16 -7.51 -14.93
CA LYS A 111 -3.50 -8.82 -14.96
C LYS A 111 -4.52 -9.90 -15.32
N CYS A 112 -4.09 -10.92 -16.04
CA CYS A 112 -4.93 -12.08 -16.32
C CYS A 112 -5.22 -12.83 -15.00
N PRO A 113 -6.47 -13.21 -14.72
CA PRO A 113 -6.83 -13.94 -13.50
C PRO A 113 -6.27 -15.38 -13.47
N ASN A 114 -5.84 -15.91 -14.62
CA ASN A 114 -5.20 -17.21 -14.67
C ASN A 114 -3.68 -17.08 -14.38
N PRO A 115 -3.18 -17.60 -13.23
CA PRO A 115 -1.77 -17.53 -12.90
C PRO A 115 -0.83 -18.16 -13.95
N LEU A 116 -1.34 -19.14 -14.70
CA LEU A 116 -0.59 -19.83 -15.75
C LEU A 116 -0.68 -19.16 -17.13
N CYS A 117 -1.33 -17.99 -17.19
CA CYS A 117 -1.39 -17.24 -18.45
C CYS A 117 0.03 -16.81 -18.89
N PRO A 118 0.39 -16.94 -20.18
CA PRO A 118 1.68 -16.47 -20.68
C PRO A 118 1.96 -14.99 -20.34
N THR A 119 0.93 -14.15 -20.28
CA THR A 119 1.06 -12.71 -19.94
C THR A 119 1.42 -12.45 -18.49
N ASN A 120 1.28 -13.43 -17.60
CA ASN A 120 1.72 -13.36 -16.21
C ASN A 120 3.15 -13.89 -16.02
N SER A 121 3.79 -14.37 -17.09
CA SER A 121 5.17 -14.84 -17.05
C SER A 121 6.15 -13.67 -16.93
N LYS A 122 7.23 -13.85 -16.16
CA LYS A 122 8.36 -12.91 -16.06
C LYS A 122 8.99 -12.56 -17.42
N TYR A 123 8.84 -13.43 -18.40
CA TYR A 123 9.37 -13.29 -19.76
C TYR A 123 8.29 -12.98 -20.79
N ALA A 124 7.10 -12.51 -20.34
CA ALA A 124 6.03 -12.16 -21.25
C ALA A 124 6.48 -11.02 -22.18
N PRO A 125 6.58 -11.25 -23.49
CA PRO A 125 7.02 -10.21 -24.42
C PRO A 125 5.95 -9.16 -24.68
N GLU A 126 4.72 -9.41 -24.23
CA GLU A 126 3.55 -8.62 -24.60
C GLU A 126 2.72 -8.24 -23.36
N ARG A 127 2.05 -7.09 -23.47
CA ARG A 127 1.09 -6.63 -22.47
C ARG A 127 -0.16 -7.48 -22.48
N THR A 128 -0.82 -7.60 -21.33
CA THR A 128 -2.13 -8.26 -21.27
C THR A 128 -3.11 -7.57 -22.22
N ARG A 129 -3.91 -8.36 -22.93
CA ARG A 129 -4.98 -7.88 -23.79
C ARG A 129 -6.26 -8.64 -23.49
N PHE A 130 -7.33 -7.88 -23.30
CA PHE A 130 -8.66 -8.42 -23.07
C PHE A 130 -9.62 -7.93 -24.15
N THR A 131 -10.40 -8.84 -24.71
CA THR A 131 -11.55 -8.49 -25.55
C THR A 131 -12.74 -8.23 -24.64
N VAL A 132 -13.43 -7.13 -24.86
CA VAL A 132 -14.60 -6.73 -24.07
C VAL A 132 -15.86 -7.31 -24.68
N GLU A 133 -16.59 -8.13 -23.92
CA GLU A 133 -17.92 -8.63 -24.23
C GLU A 133 -18.93 -7.79 -23.46
N ALA A 134 -19.60 -6.87 -24.14
CA ALA A 134 -20.67 -6.07 -23.54
C ALA A 134 -21.87 -6.96 -23.23
N GLY A 135 -22.36 -6.86 -21.99
CA GLY A 135 -23.58 -7.56 -21.56
C GLY A 135 -24.82 -6.66 -21.57
N ASP A 136 -25.92 -7.17 -21.03
CA ASP A 136 -27.12 -6.39 -20.81
C ASP A 136 -26.95 -5.47 -19.59
N GLY A 137 -26.27 -4.34 -19.83
CA GLY A 137 -25.73 -3.41 -18.84
C GLY A 137 -24.27 -3.67 -18.44
N ILE A 138 -23.65 -2.65 -17.83
CA ILE A 138 -22.22 -2.67 -17.49
C ILE A 138 -21.83 -3.82 -16.55
N GLU A 139 -22.71 -4.18 -15.62
CA GLU A 139 -22.48 -5.24 -14.63
C GLU A 139 -22.40 -6.64 -15.26
N ALA A 140 -23.01 -6.83 -16.43
CA ALA A 140 -22.94 -8.07 -17.20
C ALA A 140 -21.74 -8.12 -18.15
N THR A 141 -20.94 -7.05 -18.22
CA THR A 141 -19.75 -6.98 -19.08
C THR A 141 -18.67 -7.95 -18.59
N LYS A 142 -18.03 -8.61 -19.54
CA LYS A 142 -16.93 -9.55 -19.30
C LYS A 142 -15.70 -9.16 -20.13
N LEU A 143 -14.54 -9.41 -19.58
CA LEU A 143 -13.26 -9.21 -20.28
C LEU A 143 -12.60 -10.57 -20.48
N HIS A 144 -12.42 -10.97 -21.72
CA HIS A 144 -11.80 -12.25 -22.11
C HIS A 144 -10.33 -12.05 -22.41
N CYS A 145 -9.46 -12.74 -21.69
CA CYS A 145 -8.03 -12.70 -21.97
C CYS A 145 -7.75 -13.25 -23.38
N ALA A 146 -7.16 -12.44 -24.25
CA ALA A 146 -6.84 -12.81 -25.63
C ALA A 146 -5.83 -13.96 -25.75
N TYR A 147 -5.09 -14.28 -24.68
CA TYR A 147 -4.03 -15.29 -24.69
C TYR A 147 -4.48 -16.66 -24.16
N CYS A 148 -5.30 -16.68 -23.10
CA CYS A 148 -5.70 -17.93 -22.46
C CYS A 148 -7.21 -18.12 -22.36
N GLY A 149 -8.01 -17.17 -22.79
CA GLY A 149 -9.49 -17.21 -22.74
C GLY A 149 -10.10 -17.03 -21.35
N SER A 150 -9.29 -16.85 -20.29
CA SER A 150 -9.82 -16.62 -18.94
C SER A 150 -10.66 -15.36 -18.89
N ILE A 151 -11.75 -15.41 -18.11
CA ILE A 151 -12.72 -14.33 -17.99
C ILE A 151 -12.46 -13.52 -16.73
N LEU A 152 -12.36 -12.21 -16.88
CA LEU A 152 -12.42 -11.24 -15.80
C LEU A 152 -13.82 -10.62 -15.78
N TYR A 153 -14.57 -10.89 -14.72
CA TYR A 153 -15.93 -10.38 -14.55
C TYR A 153 -15.91 -8.94 -14.06
N TYR A 154 -16.96 -8.17 -14.38
CA TYR A 154 -17.05 -6.76 -14.04
C TYR A 154 -16.86 -6.45 -12.55
N GLY A 155 -17.38 -7.25 -11.64
CA GLY A 155 -17.12 -7.11 -10.20
C GLY A 155 -15.63 -7.13 -9.88
N ALA A 156 -14.87 -8.07 -10.43
CA ALA A 156 -13.43 -8.14 -10.26
C ALA A 156 -12.68 -6.97 -10.91
N VAL A 157 -13.21 -6.38 -12.00
CA VAL A 157 -12.70 -5.14 -12.60
C VAL A 157 -12.82 -3.98 -11.59
N LEU A 158 -14.01 -3.83 -10.97
CA LEU A 158 -14.22 -2.80 -9.95
C LEU A 158 -13.36 -3.03 -8.71
N ASP A 159 -13.23 -4.27 -8.25
CA ASP A 159 -12.38 -4.62 -7.11
C ASP A 159 -10.92 -4.29 -7.42
N TYR A 160 -10.45 -4.58 -8.62
CA TYR A 160 -9.10 -4.20 -9.07
C TYR A 160 -8.93 -2.68 -9.09
N ILE A 161 -9.86 -1.92 -9.64
CA ILE A 161 -9.82 -0.44 -9.67
C ILE A 161 -9.90 0.14 -8.25
N ASN A 162 -10.66 -0.48 -7.34
CA ASN A 162 -10.78 -0.05 -5.95
C ASN A 162 -9.59 -0.50 -5.10
N SER A 163 -8.84 -1.50 -5.53
CA SER A 163 -7.68 -1.97 -4.78
C SER A 163 -6.54 -0.96 -4.84
N ASP A 164 -5.71 -0.95 -3.81
CA ASP A 164 -4.46 -0.18 -3.80
C ASP A 164 -3.44 -0.75 -4.79
N ALA A 165 -3.69 -1.96 -5.31
CA ALA A 165 -2.93 -2.59 -6.40
C ALA A 165 -3.24 -2.02 -7.79
N PHE A 166 -4.27 -1.15 -7.95
CA PHE A 166 -4.57 -0.51 -9.22
C PHE A 166 -3.44 0.48 -9.57
N THR A 167 -2.46 -0.03 -10.29
CA THR A 167 -1.41 0.77 -10.91
C THR A 167 -1.55 0.66 -12.42
N LEU A 168 -1.87 1.77 -13.12
CA LEU A 168 -1.66 1.82 -14.58
C LEU A 168 -0.18 1.61 -14.87
N GLU A 169 0.14 0.83 -15.90
CA GLU A 169 1.51 0.74 -16.40
C GLU A 169 2.07 2.12 -16.77
N GLY A 170 3.03 2.53 -16.05
CA GLY A 170 3.61 3.86 -15.90
C GLY A 170 3.96 4.03 -14.43
N GLY A 171 4.09 2.89 -13.73
CA GLY A 171 4.19 2.65 -12.31
C GLY A 171 5.05 3.63 -11.55
N GLY A 172 4.46 4.72 -11.10
CA GLY A 172 4.99 5.41 -9.96
C GLY A 172 4.77 4.52 -8.73
N LEU A 173 5.84 4.27 -7.99
CA LEU A 173 5.74 3.62 -6.70
C LEU A 173 4.81 4.43 -5.79
N VAL A 174 4.12 3.73 -4.91
CA VAL A 174 3.28 4.35 -3.89
C VAL A 174 4.18 5.24 -3.02
N SER A 175 3.77 6.47 -2.73
CA SER A 175 4.56 7.36 -1.88
C SER A 175 4.68 6.80 -0.46
N LYS A 176 5.75 7.16 0.25
CA LYS A 176 5.96 6.74 1.63
C LYS A 176 4.79 7.13 2.52
N GLU A 177 4.31 8.35 2.38
CA GLU A 177 3.20 8.90 3.16
C GLU A 177 1.91 8.06 2.97
N LYS A 178 1.64 7.61 1.74
CA LYS A 178 0.48 6.75 1.47
C LYS A 178 0.62 5.35 2.06
N ILE A 179 1.83 4.79 2.03
CA ILE A 179 2.11 3.51 2.68
C ILE A 179 1.91 3.64 4.19
N GLU A 180 2.45 4.69 4.80
CA GLU A 180 2.31 4.99 6.22
C GLU A 180 0.84 5.16 6.64
N GLU A 181 0.05 5.92 5.87
CA GLU A 181 -1.37 6.15 6.11
C GLU A 181 -2.17 4.83 6.10
N VAL A 182 -2.04 4.06 5.01
CA VAL A 182 -2.79 2.80 4.84
C VAL A 182 -2.38 1.76 5.89
N PHE A 183 -1.09 1.73 6.24
CA PHE A 183 -0.59 0.80 7.26
C PHE A 183 -1.06 1.20 8.66
N LEU A 184 -1.06 2.49 9.00
CA LEU A 184 -1.59 2.97 10.29
C LEU A 184 -3.08 2.66 10.41
N ASP A 185 -3.85 2.90 9.36
CA ASP A 185 -5.28 2.59 9.31
C ASP A 185 -5.53 1.08 9.58
N LEU A 186 -4.74 0.20 8.95
CA LEU A 186 -4.77 -1.24 9.25
C LEU A 186 -4.51 -1.54 10.73
N LEU A 187 -3.46 -0.93 11.31
CA LEU A 187 -3.09 -1.18 12.71
C LEU A 187 -4.22 -0.77 13.68
N ILE A 188 -4.89 0.35 13.41
CA ILE A 188 -6.00 0.86 14.23
C ILE A 188 -7.25 -0.01 14.04
N GLN A 189 -7.70 -0.22 12.81
CA GLN A 189 -8.94 -0.94 12.50
C GLN A 189 -8.94 -2.38 13.04
N LYS A 190 -7.81 -3.06 12.99
CA LYS A 190 -7.66 -4.44 13.45
C LYS A 190 -7.21 -4.56 14.92
N GLY A 191 -7.08 -3.44 15.63
CA GLY A 191 -6.64 -3.42 17.03
C GLY A 191 -5.20 -3.90 17.24
N ALA A 192 -4.38 -3.83 16.20
CA ALA A 192 -2.94 -4.09 16.29
C ALA A 192 -2.20 -2.93 16.97
N LEU A 193 -2.67 -1.70 16.82
CA LEU A 193 -2.32 -0.54 17.65
C LEU A 193 -3.48 -0.28 18.60
N ARG A 194 -3.20 -0.28 19.91
CA ARG A 194 -4.18 -0.01 20.96
C ARG A 194 -3.70 1.13 21.84
N LEU A 195 -4.65 1.99 22.23
CA LEU A 195 -4.46 3.02 23.23
C LEU A 195 -5.02 2.53 24.58
N PRO A 196 -4.48 2.98 25.72
CA PRO A 196 -5.02 2.63 27.03
C PRO A 196 -6.40 3.31 27.22
N PRO A 197 -7.26 2.74 28.06
CA PRO A 197 -8.59 3.30 28.30
C PRO A 197 -8.53 4.65 29.03
N SER A 198 -7.48 4.90 29.80
CA SER A 198 -7.19 6.16 30.48
C SER A 198 -5.69 6.34 30.70
N ALA A 199 -5.25 7.55 31.03
CA ALA A 199 -3.85 7.82 31.36
C ALA A 199 -3.39 7.11 32.65
N ASP A 200 -4.30 6.78 33.54
CA ASP A 200 -4.02 6.09 34.81
C ASP A 200 -3.83 4.57 34.63
N GLU A 201 -4.21 4.02 33.47
CA GLU A 201 -4.13 2.59 33.15
C GLU A 201 -3.23 2.31 31.92
N PRO A 202 -1.95 2.72 31.94
CA PRO A 202 -1.04 2.48 30.82
C PRO A 202 -0.75 0.99 30.63
N PHE A 203 -0.35 0.60 29.41
CA PHE A 203 0.08 -0.76 29.15
C PHE A 203 1.44 -1.03 29.81
N ILE A 204 1.55 -2.07 30.60
CA ILE A 204 2.83 -2.50 31.17
C ILE A 204 3.55 -3.40 30.17
N LEU A 205 4.65 -2.95 29.63
CA LEU A 205 5.47 -3.70 28.68
C LEU A 205 6.30 -4.80 29.39
N LYS A 206 6.89 -5.71 28.61
CA LYS A 206 7.82 -6.73 29.16
C LYS A 206 9.03 -6.11 29.89
N SER A 207 9.45 -4.91 29.49
CA SER A 207 10.49 -4.12 30.15
C SER A 207 10.05 -3.50 31.48
N GLY A 208 8.78 -3.64 31.89
CA GLY A 208 8.18 -2.99 33.04
C GLY A 208 7.74 -1.56 32.78
N ARG A 209 8.02 -0.97 31.62
CA ARG A 209 7.67 0.43 31.30
C ARG A 209 6.17 0.61 31.14
N PRO A 210 5.57 1.68 31.74
CA PRO A 210 4.16 2.05 31.53
C PRO A 210 4.00 2.77 30.18
N SER A 211 3.58 2.05 29.15
CA SER A 211 3.49 2.56 27.77
C SER A 211 2.12 3.19 27.45
N PRO A 212 2.09 4.31 26.72
CA PRO A 212 0.85 4.96 26.26
C PRO A 212 0.20 4.23 25.08
N TYR A 213 0.76 3.14 24.60
CA TYR A 213 0.23 2.34 23.52
C TYR A 213 0.72 0.89 23.61
N PHE A 214 0.05 0.03 22.87
CA PHE A 214 0.47 -1.35 22.69
C PHE A 214 0.37 -1.73 21.21
N ILE A 215 1.47 -2.21 20.62
CA ILE A 215 1.52 -2.68 19.24
C ILE A 215 1.69 -4.20 19.22
N ASN A 216 0.79 -4.88 18.51
CA ASN A 216 0.83 -6.32 18.32
C ASN A 216 0.36 -6.72 16.93
N LEU A 217 1.28 -6.95 16.01
CA LEU A 217 0.96 -7.44 14.67
C LEU A 217 0.32 -8.84 14.68
N GLY A 218 0.43 -9.57 15.78
CA GLY A 218 -0.27 -10.84 15.96
C GLY A 218 -1.81 -10.72 16.01
N ALA A 219 -2.36 -9.51 16.03
CA ALA A 219 -3.79 -9.27 15.84
C ALA A 219 -4.23 -9.36 14.36
N LEU A 220 -3.28 -9.30 13.42
CA LEU A 220 -3.53 -9.35 11.98
C LEU A 220 -3.61 -10.81 11.52
N THR A 221 -4.77 -11.46 11.67
CA THR A 221 -4.93 -12.91 11.50
C THR A 221 -5.90 -13.31 10.39
N ASP A 222 -6.66 -12.38 9.85
CA ASP A 222 -7.61 -12.63 8.75
C ASP A 222 -7.00 -12.32 7.38
N GLY A 223 -7.60 -12.86 6.31
CA GLY A 223 -7.08 -12.73 4.96
C GLY A 223 -6.97 -11.29 4.46
N GLU A 224 -7.89 -10.41 4.85
CA GLU A 224 -7.85 -8.97 4.52
C GLU A 224 -6.64 -8.31 5.17
N SER A 225 -6.43 -8.53 6.46
CA SER A 225 -5.27 -8.03 7.20
C SER A 225 -3.96 -8.49 6.60
N LEU A 226 -3.86 -9.78 6.23
CA LEU A 226 -2.67 -10.34 5.61
C LEU A 226 -2.42 -9.76 4.21
N ALA A 227 -3.47 -9.53 3.42
CA ALA A 227 -3.35 -8.88 2.11
C ALA A 227 -2.85 -7.43 2.22
N ARG A 228 -3.37 -6.65 3.18
CA ARG A 228 -2.92 -5.28 3.44
C ARG A 228 -1.49 -5.24 4.01
N LEU A 229 -1.14 -6.19 4.86
CA LEU A 229 0.22 -6.33 5.41
C LEU A 229 1.22 -6.69 4.30
N LYS A 230 0.87 -7.64 3.41
CA LYS A 230 1.61 -7.98 2.20
C LYS A 230 1.88 -6.73 1.36
N TRP A 231 0.82 -5.98 1.06
CA TRP A 231 0.90 -4.76 0.27
C TRP A 231 1.85 -3.73 0.92
N ALA A 232 1.75 -3.50 2.23
CA ALA A 232 2.57 -2.52 2.93
C ALA A 232 4.07 -2.87 2.88
N PHE A 233 4.44 -4.11 3.19
CA PHE A 233 5.83 -4.56 3.13
C PHE A 233 6.39 -4.53 1.70
N ALA A 234 5.67 -5.09 0.74
CA ALA A 234 6.14 -5.13 -0.65
C ALA A 234 6.28 -3.72 -1.25
N SER A 235 5.31 -2.83 -1.01
CA SER A 235 5.36 -1.45 -1.50
C SER A 235 6.49 -0.65 -0.88
N TYR A 236 6.73 -0.83 0.41
CA TYR A 236 7.82 -0.13 1.10
C TYR A 236 9.19 -0.62 0.63
N ILE A 237 9.38 -1.93 0.49
CA ILE A 237 10.63 -2.51 -0.03
C ILE A 237 10.88 -2.05 -1.48
N ALA A 238 9.87 -2.06 -2.34
CA ALA A 238 9.97 -1.57 -3.70
C ALA A 238 10.36 -0.08 -3.76
N LEU A 239 9.80 0.75 -2.86
CA LEU A 239 10.16 2.15 -2.72
C LEU A 239 11.63 2.34 -2.30
N LEU A 240 12.11 1.55 -1.33
CA LEU A 240 13.51 1.59 -0.88
C LEU A 240 14.49 1.22 -1.99
N LEU A 241 14.14 0.23 -2.83
CA LEU A 241 14.92 -0.16 -4.01
C LEU A 241 15.00 0.97 -5.03
N GLU A 242 13.86 1.60 -5.36
CA GLU A 242 13.83 2.71 -6.32
C GLU A 242 14.65 3.90 -5.86
N GLN A 243 14.54 4.23 -4.57
CA GLN A 243 15.30 5.34 -3.97
C GLN A 243 16.81 5.03 -3.83
N GLY A 244 17.23 3.80 -4.14
CA GLY A 244 18.60 3.35 -3.90
C GLY A 244 19.00 3.32 -2.42
N ALA A 245 18.02 3.32 -1.51
CA ALA A 245 18.25 3.23 -0.07
C ALA A 245 18.78 1.84 0.32
N ILE A 246 18.29 0.80 -0.37
CA ILE A 246 18.83 -0.56 -0.35
C ILE A 246 19.23 -0.97 -1.76
N ARG A 247 20.21 -1.90 -1.86
CA ARG A 247 20.55 -2.55 -3.14
C ARG A 247 19.60 -3.69 -3.42
N ASP A 248 19.57 -4.15 -4.67
CA ASP A 248 18.84 -5.36 -5.03
C ASP A 248 19.36 -6.57 -4.25
N PHE A 249 18.50 -7.54 -4.01
CA PHE A 249 18.78 -8.70 -3.15
C PHE A 249 18.18 -9.98 -3.74
N ASP A 250 18.74 -11.12 -3.31
CA ASP A 250 18.32 -12.44 -3.78
C ASP A 250 17.26 -13.07 -2.86
N PHE A 251 17.39 -12.85 -1.55
CA PHE A 251 16.56 -13.50 -0.53
C PHE A 251 15.90 -12.50 0.41
N VAL A 252 14.68 -12.82 0.84
CA VAL A 252 14.03 -12.23 2.00
C VAL A 252 14.15 -13.19 3.16
N PHE A 253 14.71 -12.75 4.29
CA PHE A 253 14.88 -13.56 5.49
C PHE A 253 13.91 -13.08 6.58
N GLY A 254 13.21 -14.03 7.20
CA GLY A 254 12.31 -13.77 8.33
C GLY A 254 12.73 -14.54 9.58
N PRO A 255 13.18 -13.85 10.65
CA PRO A 255 13.52 -14.53 11.89
C PRO A 255 12.29 -15.13 12.56
N SER A 256 12.45 -16.31 13.16
CA SER A 256 11.37 -17.04 13.83
C SER A 256 10.92 -16.32 15.11
N TYR A 257 9.58 -16.21 15.37
CA TYR A 257 8.51 -16.82 14.56
C TYR A 257 7.78 -15.84 13.67
N LYS A 258 7.62 -14.57 14.08
CA LYS A 258 6.79 -13.58 13.37
C LYS A 258 7.38 -13.19 12.02
N GLY A 259 8.70 -13.08 11.94
CA GLY A 259 9.37 -12.75 10.69
C GLY A 259 9.11 -13.76 9.57
N ILE A 260 8.83 -15.03 9.90
CA ILE A 260 8.53 -16.06 8.89
C ILE A 260 7.34 -15.66 8.02
N SER A 261 6.22 -15.30 8.65
CA SER A 261 5.01 -14.87 7.91
C SER A 261 5.23 -13.56 7.16
N LEU A 262 5.96 -12.61 7.76
CA LEU A 262 6.26 -11.33 7.15
C LEU A 262 7.16 -11.48 5.91
N ALA A 263 8.21 -12.30 5.99
CA ALA A 263 9.08 -12.59 4.85
C ALA A 263 8.33 -13.30 3.72
N THR A 264 7.42 -14.22 4.06
CA THR A 264 6.57 -14.90 3.07
C THR A 264 5.66 -13.91 2.35
N LEU A 265 4.98 -13.04 3.11
CA LEU A 265 4.10 -12.01 2.56
C LEU A 265 4.88 -10.97 1.74
N ALA A 266 6.05 -10.53 2.21
CA ALA A 266 6.90 -9.60 1.47
C ALA A 266 7.37 -10.21 0.15
N CYS A 267 7.86 -11.45 0.17
CA CYS A 267 8.34 -12.15 -1.02
C CYS A 267 7.22 -12.35 -2.05
N GLU A 268 6.05 -12.81 -1.61
CA GLU A 268 4.89 -13.01 -2.49
C GLU A 268 4.37 -11.68 -3.02
N GLY A 269 4.29 -10.63 -2.18
CA GLY A 269 3.86 -9.31 -2.58
C GLY A 269 4.82 -8.62 -3.57
N LEU A 270 6.13 -8.77 -3.39
CA LEU A 270 7.11 -8.27 -4.36
C LEU A 270 6.92 -8.91 -5.73
N ASN A 271 6.64 -10.21 -5.78
CA ASN A 271 6.37 -10.89 -7.04
C ASN A 271 5.03 -10.46 -7.64
N GLU A 272 3.94 -10.47 -6.86
CA GLU A 272 2.60 -10.17 -7.35
C GLU A 272 2.44 -8.71 -7.80
N LEU A 273 2.92 -7.76 -6.96
CA LEU A 273 2.66 -6.33 -7.17
C LEU A 273 3.71 -5.65 -8.05
N TYR A 274 4.95 -6.14 -8.02
CA TYR A 274 6.09 -5.48 -8.66
C TYR A 274 6.87 -6.38 -9.65
N GLY A 275 6.46 -7.64 -9.82
CA GLY A 275 7.14 -8.60 -10.70
C GLY A 275 8.56 -8.99 -10.25
N MET A 276 8.88 -8.73 -8.98
CA MET A 276 10.20 -9.02 -8.37
C MET A 276 10.18 -10.42 -7.76
N ASP A 277 10.63 -11.44 -8.51
CA ASP A 277 10.72 -12.81 -8.02
C ASP A 277 11.93 -12.98 -7.09
N LYS A 278 11.69 -12.95 -5.79
CA LYS A 278 12.69 -13.15 -4.74
C LYS A 278 12.48 -14.50 -4.06
N ARG A 279 13.54 -15.06 -3.49
CA ARG A 279 13.43 -16.26 -2.66
C ARG A 279 13.26 -15.86 -1.20
N TYR A 280 12.62 -16.69 -0.39
CA TYR A 280 12.58 -16.46 1.05
C TYR A 280 13.24 -17.58 1.83
N MET A 281 13.75 -17.24 3.02
CA MET A 281 14.30 -18.17 3.98
C MET A 281 13.99 -17.71 5.40
N TYR A 282 14.09 -18.60 6.36
CA TYR A 282 13.85 -18.32 7.77
C TYR A 282 14.63 -19.26 8.68
N ASP A 283 14.88 -18.84 9.92
CA ASP A 283 15.56 -19.68 10.90
C ASP A 283 14.60 -20.62 11.63
N ARG A 284 15.19 -21.69 12.17
CA ARG A 284 14.54 -22.59 13.12
C ARG A 284 14.94 -22.18 14.53
N LYS A 285 14.02 -22.34 15.49
CA LYS A 285 14.36 -22.20 16.92
C LYS A 285 15.12 -23.40 17.45
N GLU A 286 14.81 -24.59 16.93
CA GLU A 286 15.49 -25.84 17.28
C GLU A 286 16.24 -26.38 16.08
N GLU A 287 17.48 -26.74 16.27
CA GLU A 287 18.30 -27.34 15.22
C GLU A 287 17.68 -28.66 14.75
N LYS A 288 17.67 -28.87 13.44
CA LYS A 288 17.26 -30.14 12.86
C LYS A 288 18.31 -31.20 13.16
N ALA A 289 17.89 -32.34 13.71
CA ALA A 289 18.79 -33.44 14.06
C ALA A 289 19.53 -34.07 12.86
N TYR A 290 19.04 -33.80 11.62
CA TYR A 290 19.54 -34.35 10.36
C TYR A 290 19.67 -33.24 9.31
N GLY A 291 20.74 -33.25 8.52
CA GLY A 291 21.01 -32.32 7.41
C GLY A 291 22.48 -32.36 7.02
N ASP A 292 22.76 -32.19 5.73
CA ASP A 292 24.13 -32.32 5.20
C ASP A 292 24.99 -31.07 5.44
N LEU A 293 24.37 -29.87 5.54
CA LEU A 293 25.04 -28.59 5.80
C LEU A 293 24.65 -28.05 7.16
N SER A 294 25.60 -27.44 7.88
CA SER A 294 25.35 -26.80 9.17
C SER A 294 24.26 -25.72 9.07
N ALA A 295 24.27 -24.96 7.99
CA ALA A 295 23.27 -23.92 7.71
C ALA A 295 21.85 -24.52 7.52
N ASP A 296 21.69 -25.66 6.84
CA ASP A 296 20.37 -26.32 6.63
C ASP A 296 19.72 -26.82 7.92
N ARG A 297 20.51 -27.03 8.99
CA ARG A 297 19.98 -27.40 10.31
C ARG A 297 19.27 -26.24 10.98
N VAL A 298 19.76 -25.01 10.73
CA VAL A 298 19.32 -23.79 11.40
C VAL A 298 18.42 -22.95 10.49
N ILE A 299 18.71 -22.90 9.18
CA ILE A 299 18.02 -22.03 8.20
C ILE A 299 17.30 -22.88 7.17
N VAL A 300 15.99 -22.70 7.06
CA VAL A 300 15.18 -23.27 5.97
C VAL A 300 15.39 -22.45 4.72
N GLY A 301 15.73 -23.13 3.61
CA GLY A 301 16.06 -22.48 2.34
C GLY A 301 17.55 -22.29 2.08
N ALA A 302 18.42 -22.58 3.08
CA ALA A 302 19.88 -22.44 2.95
C ALA A 302 20.46 -23.25 1.78
N GLY A 303 19.92 -24.43 1.45
CA GLY A 303 20.38 -25.26 0.33
C GLY A 303 20.22 -24.61 -1.06
N TYR A 304 19.48 -23.51 -1.18
CA TYR A 304 19.36 -22.73 -2.40
C TYR A 304 20.26 -21.48 -2.42
N PHE A 305 20.91 -21.20 -1.32
CA PHE A 305 21.81 -20.05 -1.20
C PHE A 305 23.16 -20.35 -1.87
N LYS A 306 23.73 -19.37 -2.54
CA LYS A 306 25.05 -19.45 -3.15
C LYS A 306 25.95 -18.34 -2.58
N PRO A 307 27.24 -18.61 -2.39
CA PRO A 307 28.18 -17.58 -1.93
C PRO A 307 28.09 -16.29 -2.76
N GLY A 308 28.15 -15.14 -2.09
CA GLY A 308 28.06 -13.82 -2.69
C GLY A 308 26.63 -13.33 -2.94
N GLN A 309 25.60 -14.09 -2.59
CA GLN A 309 24.20 -13.61 -2.67
C GLN A 309 23.84 -12.70 -1.49
N SER A 310 22.80 -11.90 -1.72
CA SER A 310 22.38 -10.86 -0.80
C SER A 310 21.00 -11.14 -0.17
N ILE A 311 20.83 -10.62 1.04
CA ILE A 311 19.70 -10.91 1.91
C ILE A 311 19.10 -9.63 2.43
N LEU A 312 17.78 -9.46 2.30
CA LEU A 312 16.99 -8.47 3.03
C LEU A 312 16.32 -9.15 4.23
N VAL A 313 16.54 -8.64 5.44
CA VAL A 313 15.87 -9.13 6.65
C VAL A 313 14.55 -8.39 6.85
N VAL A 314 13.49 -9.11 7.26
CA VAL A 314 12.16 -8.53 7.50
C VAL A 314 11.63 -9.01 8.84
N ASP A 315 11.17 -8.08 9.71
CA ASP A 315 10.58 -8.44 11.00
C ASP A 315 9.46 -7.47 11.44
N ASP A 316 8.82 -7.75 12.60
CA ASP A 316 7.73 -6.92 13.12
C ASP A 316 8.21 -5.63 13.80
N THR A 317 9.00 -5.74 14.84
CA THR A 317 9.49 -4.63 15.66
C THR A 317 10.88 -4.95 16.23
N ILE A 318 11.54 -3.92 16.75
CA ILE A 318 12.78 -4.08 17.51
C ILE A 318 12.56 -3.59 18.94
N THR A 319 12.99 -4.36 19.92
CA THR A 319 12.97 -3.97 21.35
C THR A 319 14.37 -3.80 21.92
N THR A 320 15.13 -4.89 22.05
CA THR A 320 16.50 -4.88 22.61
C THR A 320 17.59 -5.07 21.57
N GLY A 321 17.23 -5.40 20.33
CA GLY A 321 18.21 -5.72 19.28
C GLY A 321 18.84 -7.10 19.37
N THR A 322 18.80 -7.76 20.54
CA THR A 322 19.48 -9.06 20.78
C THR A 322 19.06 -10.13 19.75
N THR A 323 17.76 -10.24 19.46
CA THR A 323 17.27 -11.19 18.44
C THR A 323 17.84 -10.91 17.04
N LYS A 324 18.19 -9.66 16.75
CA LYS A 324 18.78 -9.28 15.45
C LYS A 324 20.24 -9.65 15.36
N VAL A 325 20.99 -9.51 16.46
CA VAL A 325 22.37 -10.01 16.57
C VAL A 325 22.39 -11.53 16.38
N GLU A 326 21.54 -12.27 17.10
CA GLU A 326 21.39 -13.72 16.92
C GLU A 326 20.99 -14.11 15.48
N THR A 327 20.18 -13.26 14.81
CA THR A 327 19.82 -13.46 13.40
C THR A 327 21.04 -13.34 12.49
N LEU A 328 21.88 -12.31 12.67
CA LEU A 328 23.08 -12.12 11.88
C LEU A 328 24.09 -13.25 12.10
N GLU A 329 24.31 -13.67 13.36
CA GLU A 329 25.16 -14.84 13.70
C GLU A 329 24.69 -16.13 13.00
N LYS A 330 23.38 -16.33 12.87
CA LYS A 330 22.85 -17.46 12.12
C LYS A 330 23.08 -17.34 10.62
N LEU A 331 22.95 -16.13 10.06
CA LEU A 331 23.23 -15.88 8.65
C LEU A 331 24.69 -16.12 8.30
N ASP A 332 25.62 -15.90 9.24
CA ASP A 332 27.05 -16.21 9.06
C ASP A 332 27.31 -17.69 8.72
N LEU A 333 26.41 -18.59 9.11
CA LEU A 333 26.47 -20.02 8.71
C LEU A 333 26.31 -20.26 7.20
N LEU A 334 25.78 -19.28 6.46
CA LEU A 334 25.66 -19.34 4.99
C LEU A 334 27.01 -19.10 4.27
N GLY A 335 28.01 -18.61 4.99
CA GLY A 335 29.31 -18.20 4.45
C GLY A 335 29.28 -16.81 3.82
N ASP A 336 29.91 -16.65 2.67
CA ASP A 336 29.97 -15.34 1.99
C ASP A 336 28.59 -14.84 1.58
N HIS A 337 28.10 -13.83 2.28
CA HIS A 337 26.79 -13.22 2.08
C HIS A 337 26.82 -11.72 2.40
N GLU A 338 25.82 -11.00 1.96
CA GLU A 338 25.61 -9.60 2.30
C GLU A 338 24.18 -9.38 2.82
N VAL A 339 24.05 -8.73 3.98
CA VAL A 339 22.75 -8.24 4.46
C VAL A 339 22.57 -6.80 3.99
N VAL A 340 21.67 -6.56 3.03
CA VAL A 340 21.45 -5.25 2.42
C VAL A 340 20.66 -4.30 3.30
N GLY A 341 19.99 -4.81 4.33
CA GLY A 341 19.24 -4.04 5.32
C GLY A 341 18.23 -4.87 6.08
N LEU A 342 17.59 -4.23 7.04
CA LEU A 342 16.49 -4.75 7.84
C LEU A 342 15.27 -3.86 7.66
N VAL A 343 14.13 -4.43 7.26
CA VAL A 343 12.84 -3.75 7.19
C VAL A 343 11.94 -4.24 8.31
N ILE A 344 11.45 -3.32 9.13
CA ILE A 344 10.52 -3.61 10.23
C ILE A 344 9.19 -2.91 10.03
N ALA A 345 8.13 -3.45 10.61
CA ALA A 345 6.82 -2.84 10.53
C ALA A 345 6.75 -1.50 11.27
N VAL A 346 7.22 -1.46 12.52
CA VAL A 346 7.18 -0.26 13.35
C VAL A 346 8.48 -0.08 14.15
N ASP A 347 9.11 1.08 13.97
CA ASP A 347 10.16 1.55 14.86
C ASP A 347 9.51 2.31 16.03
N ARG A 348 9.73 1.80 17.24
CA ARG A 348 9.20 2.40 18.46
C ARG A 348 9.99 3.63 18.91
N GLN A 349 11.16 3.87 18.34
CA GLN A 349 12.05 5.00 18.67
C GLN A 349 12.27 5.13 20.19
N GLU A 350 12.43 4.00 20.85
CA GLU A 350 12.67 3.90 22.29
C GLU A 350 14.10 3.49 22.60
N ARG A 351 14.65 4.08 23.64
CA ARG A 351 15.96 3.66 24.20
C ARG A 351 15.86 2.24 24.74
N MET A 352 16.90 1.46 24.59
CA MET A 352 16.98 0.10 25.14
C MET A 352 16.91 0.12 26.68
N GLY A 353 16.64 -1.05 27.29
CA GLY A 353 16.66 -1.26 28.74
C GLY A 353 15.26 -1.30 29.38
N GLY A 354 15.25 -1.28 30.70
CA GLY A 354 14.06 -1.35 31.57
C GLY A 354 13.58 0.01 32.07
N VAL A 355 12.91 -0.01 33.21
CA VAL A 355 12.41 1.22 33.88
C VAL A 355 13.54 2.05 34.49
N ASP A 356 14.51 1.38 35.13
CA ASP A 356 15.58 2.01 35.90
C ASP A 356 16.95 1.91 35.20
N ASP A 357 17.09 1.00 34.23
CA ASP A 357 18.28 0.81 33.41
C ASP A 357 17.95 1.22 31.98
N ILE A 358 18.09 2.50 31.70
CA ILE A 358 17.79 3.10 30.40
C ILE A 358 19.10 3.38 29.66
N ALA A 359 19.33 2.70 28.53
CA ALA A 359 20.48 2.98 27.70
C ALA A 359 20.37 4.36 27.02
N GLU A 360 21.49 4.86 26.51
CA GLU A 360 21.51 6.14 25.78
C GLU A 360 20.91 6.01 24.38
N ARG A 361 20.98 4.83 23.76
CA ARG A 361 20.62 4.55 22.36
C ARG A 361 19.43 3.62 22.25
N SER A 362 18.72 3.73 21.12
CA SER A 362 17.73 2.75 20.67
C SER A 362 18.41 1.49 20.12
N ALA A 363 17.63 0.42 19.93
CA ALA A 363 18.12 -0.77 19.27
C ALA A 363 18.42 -0.53 17.78
N VAL A 364 17.72 0.39 17.13
CA VAL A 364 17.98 0.79 15.73
C VAL A 364 19.35 1.46 15.64
N GLU A 365 19.59 2.50 16.45
CA GLU A 365 20.88 3.20 16.50
C GLU A 365 22.04 2.23 16.82
N TYR A 366 21.83 1.28 17.74
CA TYR A 366 22.83 0.25 18.03
C TYR A 366 23.16 -0.62 16.80
N LEU A 367 22.14 -1.11 16.07
CA LEU A 367 22.35 -1.95 14.90
C LEU A 367 23.06 -1.20 13.77
N GLU A 368 22.73 0.08 13.57
CA GLU A 368 23.33 0.91 12.53
C GLU A 368 24.79 1.29 12.86
N GLU A 369 25.06 1.73 14.08
CA GLU A 369 26.38 2.25 14.49
C GLU A 369 27.38 1.13 14.78
N GLU A 370 26.95 0.04 15.46
CA GLU A 370 27.88 -1.02 15.88
C GLU A 370 27.96 -2.15 14.85
N LEU A 371 26.90 -2.45 14.11
CA LEU A 371 26.88 -3.56 13.17
C LEU A 371 26.84 -3.11 11.71
N GLY A 372 26.71 -1.81 11.44
CA GLY A 372 26.61 -1.26 10.08
C GLY A 372 25.34 -1.71 9.34
N LEU A 373 24.35 -2.24 10.07
CA LEU A 373 23.10 -2.75 9.49
C LEU A 373 22.08 -1.62 9.34
N LYS A 374 21.77 -1.22 8.11
CA LYS A 374 20.72 -0.22 7.84
C LYS A 374 19.35 -0.74 8.25
N VAL A 375 18.61 0.04 9.02
CA VAL A 375 17.27 -0.30 9.49
C VAL A 375 16.25 0.66 8.91
N PHE A 376 15.19 0.12 8.34
CA PHE A 376 14.08 0.84 7.74
C PHE A 376 12.77 0.41 8.39
N SER A 377 11.88 1.34 8.66
CA SER A 377 10.56 1.04 9.21
C SER A 377 9.45 1.57 8.32
N ILE A 378 8.40 0.76 8.13
CA ILE A 378 7.19 1.19 7.42
C ILE A 378 6.56 2.35 8.19
N GLN A 379 6.50 2.22 9.52
CA GLN A 379 6.02 3.27 10.42
C GLN A 379 7.01 3.53 11.55
N ASN A 380 6.95 4.72 12.12
CA ASN A 380 7.64 5.04 13.37
C ASN A 380 6.69 5.81 14.30
N ILE A 381 7.02 5.79 15.58
CA ILE A 381 6.11 6.37 16.59
C ILE A 381 5.94 7.88 16.47
N LYS A 382 6.96 8.61 16.06
CA LYS A 382 6.84 10.06 15.84
C LYS A 382 5.80 10.37 14.76
N THR A 383 5.82 9.62 13.64
CA THR A 383 4.82 9.75 12.56
C THR A 383 3.44 9.31 13.04
N ILE A 384 3.34 8.15 13.71
CA ILE A 384 2.06 7.66 14.27
C ILE A 384 1.45 8.72 15.20
N TYR A 385 2.21 9.21 16.18
CA TYR A 385 1.73 10.23 17.09
C TYR A 385 1.29 11.49 16.35
N GLY A 386 2.08 11.99 15.41
CA GLY A 386 1.73 13.16 14.60
C GLY A 386 0.40 13.02 13.86
N LEU A 387 0.06 11.80 13.40
CA LEU A 387 -1.19 11.53 12.69
C LEU A 387 -2.41 11.38 13.62
N ILE A 388 -2.22 10.91 14.87
CA ILE A 388 -3.34 10.62 15.78
C ILE A 388 -3.50 11.64 16.90
N LYS A 389 -2.51 12.49 17.19
CA LYS A 389 -2.48 13.36 18.39
C LYS A 389 -3.72 14.23 18.56
N ASP A 390 -4.28 14.73 17.45
CA ASP A 390 -5.46 15.61 17.50
C ASP A 390 -6.76 14.86 17.83
N SER A 391 -6.75 13.54 17.73
CA SER A 391 -7.85 12.65 18.11
C SER A 391 -7.71 12.07 19.52
N LEU A 392 -6.56 12.32 20.20
CA LEU A 392 -6.32 11.84 21.56
C LEU A 392 -6.86 12.79 22.60
N ASP A 393 -7.40 12.24 23.70
CA ASP A 393 -7.69 13.01 24.90
C ASP A 393 -6.42 13.66 25.46
N GLU A 394 -6.55 14.83 26.10
CA GLU A 394 -5.42 15.63 26.59
C GLU A 394 -4.52 14.84 27.56
N ASP A 395 -5.11 14.04 28.45
CA ASP A 395 -4.35 13.24 29.42
C ASP A 395 -3.58 12.10 28.75
N ILE A 396 -4.16 11.44 27.73
CA ILE A 396 -3.48 10.44 26.91
C ILE A 396 -2.34 11.09 26.13
N ARG A 397 -2.57 12.26 25.53
CA ARG A 397 -1.52 13.01 24.80
C ARG A 397 -0.36 13.35 25.73
N ARG A 398 -0.65 13.82 26.96
CA ARG A 398 0.37 14.10 27.98
C ARG A 398 1.16 12.84 28.35
N LEU A 399 0.47 11.70 28.51
CA LEU A 399 1.12 10.41 28.79
C LEU A 399 2.11 10.02 27.68
N TRP A 400 1.77 10.25 26.39
CA TRP A 400 2.68 10.02 25.27
C TRP A 400 3.93 10.91 25.36
N VAL A 401 3.76 12.20 25.55
CA VAL A 401 4.85 13.17 25.65
C VAL A 401 5.78 12.83 26.83
N ASP A 402 5.23 12.55 28.02
CA ASP A 402 6.01 12.22 29.20
C ASP A 402 6.75 10.89 29.06
N TYR A 403 6.13 9.89 28.43
CA TYR A 403 6.76 8.62 28.13
C TYR A 403 7.98 8.81 27.23
N TYR A 404 7.84 9.56 26.12
CA TYR A 404 8.93 9.79 25.18
C TYR A 404 10.01 10.71 25.72
N ARG A 405 9.67 11.65 26.58
CA ARG A 405 10.67 12.45 27.32
C ARG A 405 11.59 11.56 28.16
N ARG A 406 11.07 10.49 28.74
CA ARG A 406 11.83 9.57 29.59
C ARG A 406 12.52 8.45 28.79
N TYR A 407 11.82 7.83 27.87
CA TYR A 407 12.25 6.59 27.21
C TYR A 407 12.53 6.74 25.72
N GLY A 408 12.16 7.83 25.11
CA GLY A 408 12.30 8.04 23.66
C GLY A 408 13.68 8.50 23.23
N THR A 409 13.99 8.21 21.96
CA THR A 409 15.10 8.85 21.20
C THR A 409 14.59 10.03 20.39
N VAL A 410 13.28 10.28 20.38
CA VAL A 410 12.62 11.38 19.68
C VAL A 410 11.78 12.21 20.64
N THR A 411 11.56 13.49 20.31
CA THR A 411 10.68 14.37 21.05
C THR A 411 9.30 14.38 20.38
N LEU A 412 8.23 14.23 21.19
CA LEU A 412 6.84 14.39 20.77
C LEU A 412 6.32 15.74 21.29
N GLU A 413 5.54 16.46 20.46
CA GLU A 413 4.97 17.78 20.74
C GLU A 413 3.46 17.82 20.48
#